data_703aec39bb0bd5779b5596de6264fccb
#
_entry.id   703aec39bb0bd5779b5596de6264fccb
#
_cell.length_a   1.000
_cell.length_b   1.000
_cell.length_c   1.000
_cell.angle_alpha   90.00
_cell.angle_beta   90.00
_cell.angle_gamma   90.00
#
_symmetry.space_group_name_H-M   'P 1'
#
loop_
_entity.id
_entity.type
_entity.pdbx_description
1 polymer ?
#
loop_
_entity_poly.entity_id
_entity_poly.type
_entity_poly.pdbx_seq_one_letter_code
_entity_poly.pdbx_strand_id
1 'polypeptide(L)'
;MRMEARRKRGNMIFDSHAHYDDRAFDEDRDELLSSLPEKGIEGVVNAGASIRSIWKTLELAEKYPHVYAAVGIHPEHAGELRQGDMEWLRGLLAGARVVALGEIGLDYYWDQPEREIQKKWFAAQLA
;
A
#
# COMPACT_ATOMS: atom_id res chain seq x y z
N MET A 1 -0.26 -16.74 41.92
CA MET A 1 -0.86 -17.31 40.71
C MET A 1 -1.53 -16.18 39.93
N ARG A 2 -0.83 -15.68 38.91
CA ARG A 2 -1.43 -14.68 38.03
C ARG A 2 -2.32 -15.44 37.07
N MET A 3 -3.62 -15.30 37.19
CA MET A 3 -4.56 -15.67 36.16
C MET A 3 -4.32 -14.71 34.97
N GLU A 4 -3.60 -15.16 33.96
CA GLU A 4 -3.66 -14.51 32.67
C GLU A 4 -5.12 -14.56 32.22
N ALA A 5 -5.76 -13.39 32.23
CA ALA A 5 -7.04 -13.25 31.60
C ALA A 5 -6.86 -13.65 30.13
N ARG A 6 -7.36 -14.83 29.76
CA ARG A 6 -7.54 -15.22 28.36
C ARG A 6 -8.29 -14.05 27.71
N ARG A 7 -7.56 -13.16 27.04
CA ARG A 7 -8.19 -12.22 26.11
C ARG A 7 -9.06 -13.09 25.20
N LYS A 8 -10.37 -12.91 25.31
CA LYS A 8 -11.27 -13.44 24.29
C LYS A 8 -10.68 -12.96 22.98
N ARG A 9 -10.21 -13.87 22.13
CA ARG A 9 -9.86 -13.55 20.75
C ARG A 9 -11.16 -13.08 20.12
N GLY A 10 -11.42 -11.78 20.20
CA GLY A 10 -12.41 -11.14 19.36
C GLY A 10 -11.98 -11.35 17.91
N ASN A 11 -12.91 -11.28 17.00
CA ASN A 11 -12.61 -11.36 15.58
C ASN A 11 -11.54 -10.32 15.24
N MET A 12 -10.35 -10.78 14.85
CA MET A 12 -9.28 -9.93 14.35
C MET A 12 -9.61 -9.51 12.92
N ILE A 13 -9.35 -8.26 12.62
CA ILE A 13 -9.57 -7.70 11.28
C ILE A 13 -8.23 -7.52 10.60
N PHE A 14 -8.15 -7.93 9.35
CA PHE A 14 -7.05 -7.62 8.46
C PHE A 14 -7.56 -6.67 7.37
N ASP A 15 -7.02 -5.47 7.32
CA ASP A 15 -7.36 -4.47 6.29
C ASP A 15 -6.44 -4.69 5.08
N SER A 16 -6.98 -5.22 4.00
CA SER A 16 -6.22 -5.58 2.81
C SER A 16 -5.96 -4.41 1.86
N HIS A 17 -6.54 -3.24 2.10
CA HIS A 17 -6.38 -2.09 1.21
C HIS A 17 -6.61 -0.77 1.96
N ALA A 18 -5.54 -0.07 2.26
CA ALA A 18 -5.59 1.22 2.93
C ALA A 18 -4.57 2.20 2.33
N HIS A 19 -4.78 3.48 2.59
CA HIS A 19 -3.92 4.57 2.14
C HIS A 19 -3.56 5.50 3.32
N TYR A 20 -2.89 4.97 4.32
CA TYR A 20 -2.43 5.76 5.47
C TYR A 20 -1.28 6.72 5.14
N ASP A 21 -0.72 6.62 3.93
CA ASP A 21 0.22 7.58 3.38
C ASP A 21 -0.44 8.90 2.94
N ASP A 22 -1.77 8.93 2.80
CA ASP A 22 -2.51 10.11 2.39
C ASP A 22 -2.29 11.29 3.36
N ARG A 23 -2.27 12.49 2.80
CA ARG A 23 -2.10 13.74 3.58
C ARG A 23 -3.17 13.95 4.64
N ALA A 24 -4.35 13.38 4.45
CA ALA A 24 -5.42 13.43 5.44
C ALA A 24 -5.00 12.87 6.81
N PHE A 25 -3.99 12.01 6.86
CA PHE A 25 -3.45 11.41 8.07
C PHE A 25 -2.20 12.10 8.62
N ASP A 26 -1.71 13.17 8.01
CA ASP A 26 -0.41 13.76 8.38
C ASP A 26 -0.33 14.17 9.86
N GLU A 27 -1.41 14.64 10.45
CA GLU A 27 -1.43 15.12 11.83
C GLU A 27 -1.45 13.98 12.86
N ASP A 28 -2.11 12.86 12.57
CA ASP A 28 -2.38 11.81 13.55
C ASP A 28 -1.97 10.40 13.08
N ARG A 29 -1.26 10.29 11.99
CA ARG A 29 -0.87 9.00 11.38
C ARG A 29 -0.17 8.06 12.35
N ASP A 30 0.81 8.56 13.08
CA ASP A 30 1.59 7.72 14.01
C ASP A 30 0.73 7.23 15.18
N GLU A 31 -0.06 8.11 15.77
CA GLU A 31 -0.99 7.75 16.84
C GLU A 31 -2.02 6.72 16.36
N LEU A 32 -2.60 6.96 15.18
CA LEU A 32 -3.61 6.06 14.60
C LEU A 32 -3.01 4.68 14.29
N LEU A 33 -1.91 4.60 13.55
CA LEU A 33 -1.30 3.33 13.18
C LEU A 33 -0.81 2.54 14.39
N SER A 34 -0.24 3.21 15.38
CA SER A 34 0.22 2.58 16.61
C SER A 34 -0.94 2.00 17.43
N SER A 35 -2.14 2.56 17.32
CA SER A 35 -3.32 2.13 18.06
C SER A 35 -4.08 0.97 17.41
N LEU A 36 -3.83 0.64 16.16
CA LEU A 36 -4.62 -0.35 15.41
C LEU A 36 -4.62 -1.75 16.04
N PRO A 37 -3.49 -2.31 16.49
CA PRO A 37 -3.51 -3.64 17.13
C PRO A 37 -4.41 -3.72 18.36
N GLU A 38 -4.43 -2.68 19.18
CA GLU A 38 -5.29 -2.62 20.37
C GLU A 38 -6.78 -2.56 20.03
N LYS A 39 -7.09 -2.03 18.85
CA LYS A 39 -8.46 -1.92 18.32
C LYS A 39 -8.92 -3.18 17.58
N GLY A 40 -8.10 -4.23 17.54
CA GLY A 40 -8.43 -5.48 16.86
C GLY A 40 -8.06 -5.53 15.39
N ILE A 41 -7.25 -4.61 14.90
CA ILE A 41 -6.69 -4.64 13.54
C ILE A 41 -5.36 -5.37 13.59
N GLU A 42 -5.35 -6.59 13.07
CA GLU A 42 -4.18 -7.48 13.11
C GLU A 42 -3.09 -7.07 12.13
N GLY A 43 -3.51 -6.61 10.97
CA GLY A 43 -2.61 -6.19 9.91
C GLY A 43 -3.28 -5.27 8.90
N VAL A 44 -2.47 -4.52 8.21
CA VAL A 44 -2.88 -3.59 7.16
C VAL A 44 -1.96 -3.75 5.96
N VAL A 45 -2.52 -3.82 4.77
CA VAL A 45 -1.77 -3.59 3.53
C VAL A 45 -2.01 -2.15 3.09
N ASN A 46 -0.98 -1.33 3.18
CA ASN A 46 -1.02 0.03 2.62
C ASN A 46 -0.66 -0.06 1.13
N ALA A 47 -1.50 0.50 0.28
CA ALA A 47 -1.34 0.41 -1.17
C ALA A 47 -0.71 1.69 -1.73
N GLY A 48 0.47 1.55 -2.35
CA GLY A 48 1.08 2.60 -3.14
C GLY A 48 0.30 2.85 -4.42
N ALA A 49 0.30 4.08 -4.91
CA ALA A 49 -0.43 4.47 -6.12
C ALA A 49 0.40 5.35 -7.07
N SER A 50 1.45 5.95 -6.57
CA SER A 50 2.40 6.78 -7.30
C SER A 50 3.82 6.52 -6.80
N ILE A 51 4.81 7.03 -7.49
CA ILE A 51 6.22 6.92 -7.04
C ILE A 51 6.37 7.48 -5.63
N ARG A 52 5.80 8.64 -5.36
CA ARG A 52 5.84 9.26 -4.04
C ARG A 52 5.13 8.41 -2.98
N SER A 53 3.94 7.93 -3.27
CA SER A 53 3.16 7.14 -2.31
C SER A 53 3.79 5.77 -2.05
N ILE A 54 4.48 5.19 -3.03
CA ILE A 54 5.25 3.95 -2.83
C ILE A 54 6.36 4.16 -1.78
N TRP A 55 7.15 5.22 -1.90
CA TRP A 55 8.19 5.51 -0.92
C TRP A 55 7.61 5.69 0.49
N LYS A 56 6.52 6.41 0.60
CA LYS A 56 5.83 6.61 1.88
C LYS A 56 5.27 5.30 2.44
N THR A 57 4.67 4.49 1.58
CA THR A 57 4.13 3.16 1.94
C THR A 57 5.23 2.23 2.47
N LEU A 58 6.39 2.19 1.80
CA LEU A 58 7.53 1.40 2.25
C LEU A 58 8.05 1.87 3.61
N GLU A 59 8.11 3.17 3.82
CA GLU A 59 8.49 3.77 5.10
C GLU A 59 7.55 3.34 6.24
N LEU A 60 6.24 3.35 6.00
CA LEU A 60 5.24 2.89 6.96
C LEU A 60 5.37 1.39 7.25
N ALA A 61 5.58 0.57 6.23
CA ALA A 61 5.74 -0.87 6.40
C ALA A 61 7.01 -1.23 7.19
N GLU A 62 8.06 -0.45 7.05
CA GLU A 62 9.29 -0.63 7.83
C GLU A 62 9.09 -0.21 9.29
N LYS A 63 8.38 0.88 9.51
CA LYS A 63 8.19 1.44 10.86
C LYS A 63 7.22 0.63 11.72
N TYR A 64 6.15 0.08 11.15
CA TYR A 64 5.10 -0.62 11.89
C TYR A 64 5.07 -2.10 11.52
N PRO A 65 5.24 -3.02 12.49
CA PRO A 65 5.30 -4.46 12.20
C PRO A 65 3.99 -5.05 11.67
N HIS A 66 2.87 -4.40 11.92
CA HIS A 66 1.55 -4.81 11.43
C HIS A 66 1.17 -4.15 10.10
N VAL A 67 2.03 -3.32 9.53
CA VAL A 67 1.81 -2.69 8.22
C VAL A 67 2.67 -3.37 7.16
N TYR A 68 2.04 -3.75 6.08
CA TYR A 68 2.66 -4.32 4.88
C TYR A 68 2.46 -3.38 3.70
N ALA A 69 3.25 -3.55 2.67
CA ALA A 69 3.18 -2.71 1.48
C ALA A 69 2.67 -3.48 0.26
N ALA A 70 1.78 -2.85 -0.49
CA ALA A 70 1.60 -3.14 -1.90
C ALA A 70 2.27 -2.02 -2.70
N VAL A 71 3.00 -2.36 -3.74
CA VAL A 71 3.68 -1.39 -4.59
C VAL A 71 3.19 -1.50 -6.03
N GLY A 72 2.83 -0.37 -6.61
CA GLY A 72 2.28 -0.29 -7.95
C GLY A 72 1.92 1.15 -8.28
N ILE A 73 1.64 1.38 -9.55
CA ILE A 73 1.27 2.71 -10.06
C ILE A 73 -0.17 2.66 -10.54
N HIS A 74 -1.02 3.41 -9.85
CA HIS A 74 -2.43 3.60 -10.22
C HIS A 74 -2.54 4.24 -11.59
N PRO A 75 -3.54 3.88 -12.41
CA PRO A 75 -3.68 4.41 -13.76
C PRO A 75 -3.69 5.95 -13.86
N GLU A 76 -4.22 6.65 -12.87
CA GLU A 76 -4.17 8.12 -12.88
C GLU A 76 -2.75 8.70 -12.79
N HIS A 77 -1.78 7.93 -12.30
CA HIS A 77 -0.37 8.30 -12.19
C HIS A 77 0.51 7.66 -13.27
N ALA A 78 -0.08 6.91 -14.20
CA ALA A 78 0.68 6.21 -15.24
C ALA A 78 1.49 7.16 -16.14
N GLY A 79 1.06 8.41 -16.29
CA GLY A 79 1.80 9.43 -17.03
C GLY A 79 3.14 9.84 -16.41
N GLU A 80 3.38 9.53 -15.13
CA GLU A 80 4.65 9.80 -14.43
C GLU A 80 5.73 8.76 -14.78
N LEU A 81 5.33 7.60 -15.31
CA LEU A 81 6.24 6.48 -15.55
C LEU A 81 7.15 6.71 -16.73
N ARG A 82 8.38 6.23 -16.57
CA ARG A 82 9.46 6.31 -17.54
C ARG A 82 10.13 4.95 -17.73
N GLN A 83 10.92 4.83 -18.78
CA GLN A 83 11.77 3.66 -18.99
C GLN A 83 12.70 3.46 -17.78
N GLY A 84 12.78 2.22 -17.30
CA GLY A 84 13.55 1.87 -16.11
C GLY A 84 12.72 1.78 -14.84
N ASP A 85 11.55 2.42 -14.76
CA ASP A 85 10.70 2.37 -13.58
C ASP A 85 10.16 0.96 -13.30
N MET A 86 9.96 0.15 -14.33
CA MET A 86 9.50 -1.24 -14.15
C MET A 86 10.56 -2.13 -13.49
N GLU A 87 11.83 -1.93 -13.78
CA GLU A 87 12.91 -2.64 -13.10
C GLU A 87 13.02 -2.23 -11.63
N TRP A 88 12.89 -0.94 -11.36
CA TRP A 88 12.82 -0.42 -10.01
C TRP A 88 11.65 -1.03 -9.24
N LEU A 89 10.46 -1.04 -9.82
CA LEU A 89 9.26 -1.61 -9.20
C LEU A 89 9.44 -3.11 -8.92
N ARG A 90 10.01 -3.86 -9.87
CA ARG A 90 10.30 -5.28 -9.71
C ARG A 90 11.29 -5.52 -8.56
N GLY A 91 12.28 -4.67 -8.42
CA GLY A 91 13.22 -4.73 -7.29
C GLY A 91 12.52 -4.52 -5.95
N LEU A 92 11.58 -3.60 -5.87
CA LEU A 92 10.79 -3.36 -4.65
C LEU A 92 9.91 -4.57 -4.28
N LEU A 93 9.36 -5.26 -5.27
CA LEU A 93 8.52 -6.45 -5.04
C LEU A 93 9.28 -7.61 -4.38
N ALA A 94 10.59 -7.63 -4.45
CA ALA A 94 11.43 -8.60 -3.76
C ALA A 94 11.62 -8.31 -2.26
N GLY A 95 11.19 -7.15 -1.79
CA GLY A 95 11.33 -6.74 -0.39
C GLY A 95 10.45 -7.56 0.55
N ALA A 96 10.98 -7.87 1.75
CA ALA A 96 10.31 -8.74 2.72
C ALA A 96 8.97 -8.18 3.24
N ARG A 97 8.79 -6.87 3.20
CA ARG A 97 7.58 -6.19 3.68
C ARG A 97 6.58 -5.91 2.56
N VAL A 98 6.93 -6.21 1.31
CA VAL A 98 6.10 -6.02 0.14
C VAL A 98 5.36 -7.32 -0.17
N VAL A 99 4.05 -7.30 -0.08
CA VAL A 99 3.21 -8.49 -0.18
C VAL A 99 2.38 -8.57 -1.45
N ALA A 100 2.29 -7.47 -2.22
CA ALA A 100 1.47 -7.42 -3.42
C ALA A 100 1.97 -6.38 -4.42
N LEU A 101 1.63 -6.60 -5.67
CA LEU A 101 1.68 -5.61 -6.74
C LEU A 101 0.34 -4.87 -6.76
N GLY A 102 0.36 -3.60 -6.47
CA GLY A 102 -0.82 -2.74 -6.42
C GLY A 102 -0.48 -1.37 -5.83
N GLU A 103 -1.21 -0.37 -6.11
CA GLU A 103 -2.46 -0.31 -6.86
C GLU A 103 -2.17 -0.19 -8.35
N ILE A 104 -2.74 -1.04 -9.17
CA ILE A 104 -2.58 -1.01 -10.62
C ILE A 104 -3.94 -1.14 -11.30
N GLY A 105 -4.00 -0.84 -12.56
CA GLY A 105 -5.21 -1.10 -13.33
C GLY A 105 -5.44 -0.08 -14.43
N LEU A 106 -6.70 -0.01 -14.73
CA LEU A 106 -7.29 0.90 -15.69
C LEU A 106 -8.39 1.70 -14.97
N ASP A 107 -8.42 2.98 -15.22
CA ASP A 107 -9.46 3.87 -14.73
C ASP A 107 -9.83 4.85 -15.85
N TYR A 108 -10.99 4.64 -16.44
CA TYR A 108 -11.46 5.43 -17.57
C TYR A 108 -12.48 6.51 -17.16
N TYR A 109 -12.70 6.67 -15.88
CA TYR A 109 -13.65 7.66 -15.38
C TYR A 109 -13.26 9.09 -15.77
N TRP A 110 -11.97 9.42 -15.64
CA TRP A 110 -11.43 10.75 -15.95
C TRP A 110 -10.75 10.83 -17.33
N ASP A 111 -10.47 9.71 -17.99
CA ASP A 111 -9.66 9.62 -19.23
C ASP A 111 -8.31 10.36 -19.16
N GLN A 112 -7.70 10.40 -17.97
CA GLN A 112 -6.38 10.99 -17.75
C GLN A 112 -5.54 10.09 -16.85
N PRO A 113 -4.33 9.74 -17.32
CA PRO A 113 -3.81 9.91 -18.67
C PRO A 113 -4.62 9.15 -19.73
N GLU A 114 -4.31 9.37 -21.00
CA GLU A 114 -5.00 8.70 -22.12
C GLU A 114 -5.04 7.18 -21.94
N ARG A 115 -6.10 6.55 -22.41
CA ARG A 115 -6.34 5.10 -22.26
C ARG A 115 -5.18 4.24 -22.76
N GLU A 116 -4.54 4.62 -23.87
CA GLU A 116 -3.40 3.88 -24.40
C GLU A 116 -2.17 3.93 -23.50
N ILE A 117 -1.94 5.03 -22.80
CA ILE A 117 -0.89 5.17 -21.80
C ILE A 117 -1.21 4.29 -20.59
N GLN A 118 -2.44 4.30 -20.12
CA GLN A 118 -2.89 3.44 -19.03
C GLN A 118 -2.70 1.96 -19.36
N LYS A 119 -3.13 1.52 -20.53
CA LYS A 119 -2.97 0.13 -21.00
C LYS A 119 -1.52 -0.29 -21.10
N LYS A 120 -0.66 0.57 -21.65
CA LYS A 120 0.77 0.32 -21.77
C LYS A 120 1.40 0.01 -20.42
N TRP A 121 1.17 0.86 -19.43
CA TRP A 121 1.80 0.72 -18.13
C TRP A 121 1.13 -0.35 -17.25
N PHE A 122 -0.16 -0.56 -17.41
CA PHE A 122 -0.83 -1.70 -16.78
C PHE A 122 -0.24 -3.03 -17.24
N ALA A 123 -0.11 -3.21 -18.55
CA ALA A 123 0.50 -4.41 -19.12
C ALA A 123 1.96 -4.58 -18.67
N ALA A 124 2.73 -3.50 -18.63
CA ALA A 124 4.13 -3.53 -18.18
C ALA A 124 4.25 -3.95 -16.71
N GLN A 125 3.37 -3.48 -15.84
CA GLN A 125 3.36 -3.86 -14.43
C GLN A 125 2.98 -5.33 -14.22
N LEU A 126 2.13 -5.90 -15.06
CA LEU A 126 1.74 -7.31 -14.99
C LEU A 126 2.82 -8.27 -15.53
N ALA A 127 3.72 -7.79 -16.36
CA ALA A 127 4.79 -8.60 -16.91
C ALA A 127 5.91 -8.84 -15.89
#